data_89f376c512febc9ca587761cfa339db0
#
_entry.id   89f376c512febc9ca587761cfa339db0
#
_cell.length_a   1.000
_cell.length_b   1.000
_cell.length_c   1.000
_cell.angle_alpha   90.00
_cell.angle_beta   90.00
_cell.angle_gamma   90.00
#
_symmetry.space_group_name_H-M   'P 1'
#
loop_
_entity.id
_entity.type
_entity.pdbx_description
1 polymer ?
#
loop_
_entity_poly.entity_id
_entity_poly.type
_entity_poly.pdbx_seq_one_letter_code
_entity_poly.pdbx_strand_id
1 'polypeptide(L)'
;MKLQTFYKIYYKHRIIKANLLLKIYLLFVIPIKYFLNLPYSKKKVNLENYSQNNKFLFEKNLNFLFEFFESDKGEKFVNQYNQPMKRDSNLRIQGHNYAKFYDEYFFEKRDKKLNILEIGSFYGNAAAALYFYFKNAKIYSADI
;
A
#
# COMPACT_ATOMS: atom_id res chain seq x y z
N MET A 1 11.22 -17.95 -2.06
CA MET A 1 10.48 -17.67 -3.32
C MET A 1 11.37 -18.01 -4.51
N LYS A 2 10.86 -18.64 -5.57
CA LYS A 2 11.66 -18.95 -6.77
C LYS A 2 11.97 -17.67 -7.55
N LEU A 3 13.16 -17.55 -8.15
CA LEU A 3 13.58 -16.38 -8.96
C LEU A 3 12.54 -16.03 -10.04
N GLN A 4 11.98 -17.05 -10.69
CA GLN A 4 10.94 -16.85 -11.71
C GLN A 4 9.67 -16.17 -11.17
N THR A 5 9.24 -16.53 -9.95
CA THR A 5 8.10 -15.91 -9.28
C THR A 5 8.43 -14.46 -8.90
N PHE A 6 9.65 -14.23 -8.42
CA PHE A 6 10.16 -12.91 -8.12
C PHE A 6 10.14 -12.01 -9.36
N TYR A 7 10.61 -12.50 -10.50
CA TYR A 7 10.53 -11.78 -11.77
C TYR A 7 9.09 -11.51 -12.20
N LYS A 8 8.18 -12.48 -12.10
CA LYS A 8 6.77 -12.27 -12.45
C LYS A 8 6.15 -11.16 -11.62
N ILE A 9 6.36 -11.16 -10.32
CA ILE A 9 5.78 -10.16 -9.42
C ILE A 9 6.40 -8.78 -9.67
N TYR A 10 7.72 -8.67 -9.66
CA TYR A 10 8.38 -7.37 -9.74
C TYR A 10 8.54 -6.84 -11.16
N TYR A 11 8.79 -7.69 -12.14
CA TYR A 11 8.97 -7.27 -13.51
C TYR A 11 7.64 -6.96 -14.19
N LYS A 12 6.68 -7.88 -14.13
CA LYS A 12 5.40 -7.73 -14.82
C LYS A 12 4.61 -6.51 -14.34
N HIS A 13 4.60 -6.25 -13.03
CA HIS A 13 3.81 -5.14 -12.46
C HIS A 13 4.51 -3.78 -12.54
N ARG A 14 5.84 -3.73 -12.58
CA ARG A 14 6.59 -2.46 -12.65
C ARG A 14 6.89 -1.97 -14.06
N ILE A 15 6.80 -2.81 -15.06
CA ILE A 15 7.38 -2.57 -16.38
C ILE A 15 6.35 -2.25 -17.47
N ILE A 16 5.08 -2.45 -17.25
CA ILE A 16 4.06 -2.28 -18.29
C ILE A 16 4.13 -0.91 -18.98
N LYS A 17 4.52 0.15 -18.26
CA LYS A 17 4.68 1.52 -18.81
C LYS A 17 6.10 2.08 -18.70
N ALA A 18 7.09 1.27 -18.35
CA ALA A 18 8.46 1.73 -18.23
C ALA A 18 9.09 1.94 -19.63
N ASN A 19 9.94 2.96 -19.76
CA ASN A 19 10.76 3.12 -20.96
C ASN A 19 11.81 2.00 -21.10
N LEU A 20 12.41 1.86 -22.28
CA LEU A 20 13.34 0.78 -22.58
C LEU A 20 14.54 0.75 -21.61
N LEU A 21 15.10 1.90 -21.28
CA LEU A 21 16.26 1.99 -20.37
C LEU A 21 15.93 1.48 -18.97
N LEU A 22 14.77 1.83 -18.45
CA LEU A 22 14.33 1.33 -17.14
C LEU A 22 14.06 -0.19 -17.18
N LYS A 23 13.53 -0.70 -18.30
CA LYS A 23 13.35 -2.16 -18.48
C LYS A 23 14.68 -2.89 -18.42
N ILE A 24 15.67 -2.42 -19.14
CA ILE A 24 17.03 -2.99 -19.16
C ILE A 24 17.65 -2.91 -17.76
N TYR A 25 17.61 -1.75 -17.12
CA TYR A 25 18.10 -1.58 -15.75
C TYR A 25 17.48 -2.57 -14.76
N LEU A 26 16.16 -2.74 -14.79
CA LEU A 26 15.46 -3.66 -13.90
C LEU A 26 15.82 -5.13 -14.18
N LEU A 27 16.09 -5.52 -15.44
CA LEU A 27 16.56 -6.87 -15.76
C LEU A 27 17.84 -7.25 -15.01
N PHE A 28 18.77 -6.31 -14.86
CA PHE A 28 20.02 -6.55 -14.14
C PHE A 28 19.88 -6.39 -12.61
N VAL A 29 19.14 -5.41 -12.18
CA VAL A 29 19.02 -5.08 -10.74
C VAL A 29 18.17 -6.09 -9.98
N ILE A 30 17.13 -6.64 -10.60
CA ILE A 30 16.23 -7.61 -9.95
C ILE A 30 16.97 -8.88 -9.50
N PRO A 31 17.76 -9.57 -10.35
CA PRO A 31 18.52 -10.73 -9.92
C PRO A 31 19.51 -10.40 -8.81
N ILE A 32 20.25 -9.29 -8.94
CA ILE A 32 21.22 -8.87 -7.92
C ILE A 32 20.53 -8.71 -6.56
N LYS A 33 19.42 -8.01 -6.53
CA LYS A 33 18.62 -7.84 -5.30
C LYS A 33 18.09 -9.16 -4.74
N TYR A 34 17.66 -10.06 -5.60
CA TYR A 34 17.23 -11.39 -5.20
C TYR A 34 18.36 -12.20 -4.54
N PHE A 35 19.53 -12.27 -5.18
CA PHE A 35 20.66 -13.02 -4.68
C PHE A 35 21.28 -12.43 -3.40
N LEU A 36 21.29 -11.11 -3.30
CA LEU A 36 21.76 -10.42 -2.09
C LEU A 36 20.70 -10.38 -0.98
N ASN A 37 19.53 -10.98 -1.22
CA ASN A 37 18.39 -10.95 -0.28
C ASN A 37 18.07 -9.53 0.23
N LEU A 38 18.31 -8.53 -0.64
CA LEU A 38 18.04 -7.14 -0.30
C LEU A 38 16.53 -6.92 -0.28
N PRO A 39 15.97 -6.48 0.85
CA PRO A 39 14.54 -6.23 0.92
C PRO A 39 14.16 -5.13 -0.07
N TYR A 40 13.10 -5.36 -0.82
CA TYR A 40 12.40 -4.31 -1.58
C TYR A 40 11.72 -3.29 -0.66
N SER A 41 12.05 -3.31 0.62
CA SER A 41 11.33 -2.57 1.61
C SER A 41 11.51 -1.08 1.40
N LYS A 42 10.39 -0.43 1.14
CA LYS A 42 10.21 0.94 1.58
C LYS A 42 10.60 1.02 3.05
N LYS A 43 11.09 2.15 3.48
CA LYS A 43 11.41 2.41 4.89
C LYS A 43 10.23 1.97 5.75
N LYS A 44 10.45 1.01 6.65
CA LYS A 44 9.42 0.59 7.60
C LYS A 44 9.04 1.78 8.47
N VAL A 45 7.76 2.04 8.58
CA VAL A 45 7.22 3.12 9.42
C VAL A 45 6.57 2.48 10.62
N ASN A 46 6.97 2.90 11.82
CA ASN A 46 6.24 2.57 13.02
C ASN A 46 4.99 3.46 13.09
N LEU A 47 3.82 2.85 12.94
CA LEU A 47 2.55 3.58 12.88
C LEU A 47 2.20 4.27 14.20
N GLU A 48 2.61 3.71 15.34
CA GLU A 48 2.37 4.32 16.65
C GLU A 48 3.11 5.64 16.77
N ASN A 49 4.41 5.67 16.46
CA ASN A 49 5.20 6.90 16.45
C ASN A 49 4.70 7.88 15.37
N TYR A 50 4.32 7.36 14.21
CA TYR A 50 3.79 8.17 13.12
C TYR A 50 2.47 8.86 13.51
N SER A 51 1.60 8.16 14.22
CA SER A 51 0.30 8.66 14.65
C SER A 51 0.41 9.83 15.64
N GLN A 52 1.44 9.86 16.48
CA GLN A 52 1.66 10.96 17.42
C GLN A 52 1.81 12.31 16.72
N ASN A 53 2.47 12.32 15.57
CA ASN A 53 2.70 13.52 14.76
C ASN A 53 1.60 13.76 13.70
N ASN A 54 0.68 12.82 13.53
CA ASN A 54 -0.34 12.86 12.48
C ASN A 54 -1.73 12.55 13.03
N LYS A 55 -2.06 13.07 14.20
CA LYS A 55 -3.36 12.83 14.88
C LYS A 55 -4.56 13.19 14.03
N PHE A 56 -4.44 14.18 13.14
CA PHE A 56 -5.49 14.60 12.23
C PHE A 56 -6.01 13.48 11.33
N LEU A 57 -5.21 12.43 11.11
CA LEU A 57 -5.62 11.29 10.28
C LEU A 57 -6.75 10.49 10.93
N PHE A 58 -6.84 10.46 12.26
CA PHE A 58 -7.93 9.77 12.96
C PHE A 58 -9.31 10.39 12.70
N GLU A 59 -9.38 11.62 12.21
CA GLU A 59 -10.62 12.33 11.88
C GLU A 59 -11.02 12.20 10.40
N LYS A 60 -10.20 11.55 9.59
CA LYS A 60 -10.44 11.41 8.15
C LYS A 60 -11.34 10.22 7.84
N ASN A 61 -12.07 10.32 6.71
CA ASN A 61 -12.84 9.21 6.17
C ASN A 61 -11.92 8.16 5.52
N LEU A 62 -12.44 6.99 5.27
CA LEU A 62 -11.65 5.87 4.79
C LEU A 62 -11.10 6.09 3.38
N ASN A 63 -11.85 6.75 2.49
CA ASN A 63 -11.35 7.06 1.16
C ASN A 63 -10.12 7.96 1.19
N PHE A 64 -10.19 9.03 2.00
CA PHE A 64 -9.04 9.91 2.20
C PHE A 64 -7.82 9.12 2.73
N LEU A 65 -8.03 8.23 3.70
CA LEU A 65 -6.96 7.43 4.29
C LEU A 65 -6.34 6.47 3.27
N PHE A 66 -7.16 5.79 2.47
CA PHE A 66 -6.64 4.93 1.40
C PHE A 66 -5.84 5.72 0.37
N GLU A 67 -6.32 6.89 -0.04
CA GLU A 67 -5.58 7.76 -0.96
C GLU A 67 -4.31 8.33 -0.34
N PHE A 68 -4.35 8.73 0.94
CA PHE A 68 -3.20 9.26 1.67
C PHE A 68 -2.08 8.23 1.80
N PHE A 69 -2.43 6.99 2.13
CA PHE A 69 -1.48 5.88 2.22
C PHE A 69 -1.23 5.18 0.88
N GLU A 70 -1.77 5.70 -0.22
CA GLU A 70 -1.56 5.17 -1.57
C GLU A 70 -2.00 3.71 -1.72
N SER A 71 -3.12 3.36 -1.10
CA SER A 71 -3.76 2.07 -1.28
C SER A 71 -4.69 2.10 -2.49
N ASP A 72 -4.66 1.03 -3.28
CA ASP A 72 -5.56 0.82 -4.42
C ASP A 72 -7.03 0.60 -4.01
N LYS A 73 -7.29 0.48 -2.72
CA LYS A 73 -8.65 0.31 -2.17
C LYS A 73 -9.46 1.62 -2.12
N GLY A 74 -8.80 2.77 -2.25
CA GLY A 74 -9.46 4.07 -2.42
C GLY A 74 -10.04 4.28 -3.81
N GLU A 75 -10.66 5.44 -4.03
CA GLU A 75 -11.17 5.83 -5.35
C GLU A 75 -10.02 6.09 -6.33
N LYS A 76 -8.97 6.75 -5.85
CA LYS A 76 -7.77 7.07 -6.65
C LYS A 76 -6.51 6.72 -5.86
N PHE A 77 -5.50 6.24 -6.56
CA PHE A 77 -4.20 5.97 -5.95
C PHE A 77 -3.05 6.24 -6.92
N VAL A 78 -1.87 6.48 -6.38
CA VAL A 78 -0.65 6.53 -7.20
C VAL A 78 -0.23 5.12 -7.53
N ASN A 79 -0.13 4.81 -8.82
CA ASN A 79 0.26 3.48 -9.26
C ASN A 79 1.68 3.16 -8.77
N GLN A 80 1.76 2.44 -7.67
CA GLN A 80 3.01 2.05 -7.01
C GLN A 80 3.90 1.15 -7.87
N TYR A 81 3.35 0.56 -8.93
CA TYR A 81 4.09 -0.30 -9.84
C TYR A 81 4.88 0.46 -10.90
N ASN A 82 4.54 1.71 -11.18
CA ASN A 82 5.04 2.44 -12.33
C ASN A 82 6.02 3.57 -12.00
N GLN A 83 6.15 4.03 -10.75
CA GLN A 83 7.01 5.15 -10.43
C GLN A 83 7.63 5.06 -9.03
N PRO A 84 8.88 5.51 -8.87
CA PRO A 84 9.33 5.97 -7.59
C PRO A 84 8.52 7.22 -7.25
N MET A 85 7.68 7.11 -6.28
CA MET A 85 6.74 8.02 -5.70
C MET A 85 7.02 9.52 -5.91
N LYS A 86 6.52 10.10 -6.97
CA LYS A 86 6.13 11.49 -6.95
C LYS A 86 4.65 11.51 -6.62
N ARG A 87 4.28 12.16 -5.54
CA ARG A 87 2.89 12.43 -5.15
C ARG A 87 2.27 13.47 -6.09
N ASP A 88 2.40 13.26 -7.38
CA ASP A 88 1.80 14.12 -8.37
C ASP A 88 0.36 13.65 -8.59
N SER A 89 -0.60 14.53 -8.34
CA SER A 89 -2.03 14.26 -8.54
C SER A 89 -2.36 13.78 -9.95
N ASN A 90 -1.57 14.19 -10.95
CA ASN A 90 -1.73 13.82 -12.35
C ASN A 90 -1.35 12.35 -12.65
N LEU A 91 -0.66 11.68 -11.72
CA LEU A 91 -0.28 10.27 -11.86
C LEU A 91 -1.24 9.32 -11.15
N ARG A 92 -2.31 9.84 -10.54
CA ARG A 92 -3.31 9.01 -9.88
C ARG A 92 -4.19 8.32 -10.91
N ILE A 93 -4.39 7.03 -10.72
CA ILE A 93 -5.29 6.19 -11.49
C ILE A 93 -6.47 5.76 -10.63
N GLN A 94 -7.51 5.28 -11.26
CA GLN A 94 -8.69 4.77 -10.58
C GLN A 94 -8.34 3.53 -9.76
N GLY A 95 -8.71 3.53 -8.50
CA GLY A 95 -8.61 2.40 -7.59
C GLY A 95 -9.85 1.51 -7.59
N HIS A 96 -9.91 0.57 -6.66
CA HIS A 96 -11.03 -0.37 -6.52
C HIS A 96 -12.27 0.23 -5.85
N ASN A 97 -12.15 1.42 -5.27
CA ASN A 97 -13.22 2.15 -4.60
C ASN A 97 -13.93 1.34 -3.48
N TYR A 98 -13.19 0.53 -2.75
CA TYR A 98 -13.74 -0.25 -1.64
C TYR A 98 -14.12 0.60 -0.44
N ALA A 99 -13.57 1.82 -0.33
CA ALA A 99 -13.84 2.74 0.77
C ALA A 99 -15.35 2.97 0.98
N LYS A 100 -16.10 3.13 -0.10
CA LYS A 100 -17.55 3.35 -0.04
C LYS A 100 -18.27 2.20 0.66
N PHE A 101 -17.95 0.96 0.30
CA PHE A 101 -18.55 -0.23 0.93
C PHE A 101 -18.11 -0.39 2.37
N TYR A 102 -16.84 -0.12 2.67
CA TYR A 102 -16.31 -0.22 4.02
C TYR A 102 -16.91 0.84 4.94
N ASP A 103 -17.12 2.07 4.49
CA ASP A 103 -17.78 3.11 5.27
C ASP A 103 -19.23 2.72 5.58
N GLU A 104 -19.97 2.18 4.61
CA GLU A 104 -21.35 1.75 4.80
C GLU A 104 -21.47 0.69 5.91
N TYR A 105 -20.58 -0.30 5.94
CA TYR A 105 -20.65 -1.41 6.90
C TYR A 105 -19.92 -1.15 8.23
N PHE A 106 -18.93 -0.26 8.24
CA PHE A 106 -18.00 -0.14 9.36
C PHE A 106 -18.01 1.21 10.05
N PHE A 107 -18.72 2.20 9.54
CA PHE A 107 -18.73 3.53 10.14
C PHE A 107 -19.15 3.50 11.62
N GLU A 108 -20.21 2.80 11.96
CA GLU A 108 -20.69 2.65 13.35
C GLU A 108 -19.77 1.80 14.25
N LYS A 109 -18.82 1.10 13.65
CA LYS A 109 -17.84 0.25 14.35
C LYS A 109 -16.50 0.92 14.54
N ARG A 110 -16.33 2.13 14.02
CA ARG A 110 -15.06 2.85 13.95
C ARG A 110 -14.38 3.01 15.31
N ASP A 111 -15.15 3.22 16.35
CA ASP A 111 -14.64 3.43 17.72
C ASP A 111 -14.71 2.16 18.59
N LYS A 112 -15.15 1.03 18.03
CA LYS A 112 -15.27 -0.23 18.78
C LYS A 112 -13.92 -0.95 18.86
N LYS A 113 -13.74 -1.74 19.94
CA LYS A 113 -12.60 -2.67 20.05
C LYS A 113 -12.81 -3.83 19.09
N LEU A 114 -11.96 -3.91 18.07
CA LEU A 114 -12.04 -4.93 17.02
C LEU A 114 -10.69 -5.59 16.82
N ASN A 115 -10.69 -6.82 16.30
CA ASN A 115 -9.55 -7.46 15.70
C ASN A 115 -9.83 -7.57 14.21
N ILE A 116 -9.02 -6.97 13.38
CA ILE A 116 -9.19 -6.90 11.93
C ILE A 116 -8.00 -7.59 11.28
N LEU A 117 -8.27 -8.56 10.42
CA LEU A 117 -7.26 -9.22 9.60
C LEU A 117 -7.42 -8.80 8.14
N GLU A 118 -6.39 -8.20 7.59
CA GLU A 118 -6.26 -7.94 6.16
C GLU A 118 -5.41 -9.04 5.51
N ILE A 119 -5.97 -9.69 4.49
CA ILE A 119 -5.25 -10.69 3.68
C ILE A 119 -4.90 -10.07 2.33
N GLY A 120 -3.63 -10.21 1.90
CA GLY A 120 -3.12 -9.56 0.68
C GLY A 120 -2.79 -8.10 0.90
N SER A 121 -2.08 -7.81 1.98
CA SER A 121 -1.78 -6.42 2.39
C SER A 121 -0.65 -5.76 1.59
N PHE A 122 0.12 -6.53 0.85
CA PHE A 122 1.26 -6.10 0.05
C PHE A 122 2.27 -5.27 0.87
N TYR A 123 2.31 -3.95 0.72
CA TYR A 123 3.20 -3.08 1.51
C TYR A 123 2.57 -2.57 2.82
N GLY A 124 1.37 -3.03 3.17
CA GLY A 124 0.66 -2.59 4.36
C GLY A 124 -0.02 -1.22 4.21
N ASN A 125 -0.15 -0.70 3.00
CA ASN A 125 -0.75 0.62 2.76
C ASN A 125 -2.21 0.69 3.23
N ALA A 126 -2.99 -0.37 2.95
CA ALA A 126 -4.36 -0.43 3.41
C ALA A 126 -4.45 -0.70 4.91
N ALA A 127 -3.57 -1.54 5.46
CA ALA A 127 -3.50 -1.73 6.90
C ALA A 127 -3.20 -0.43 7.65
N ALA A 128 -2.32 0.42 7.11
CA ALA A 128 -2.07 1.74 7.68
C ALA A 128 -3.32 2.63 7.65
N ALA A 129 -4.06 2.63 6.56
CA ALA A 129 -5.33 3.35 6.47
C ALA A 129 -6.36 2.84 7.50
N LEU A 130 -6.50 1.52 7.62
CA LEU A 130 -7.40 0.88 8.58
C LEU A 130 -6.99 1.18 10.03
N TYR A 131 -5.71 1.27 10.33
CA TYR A 131 -5.21 1.66 11.65
C TYR A 131 -5.71 3.03 12.09
N PHE A 132 -5.70 4.01 11.18
CA PHE A 132 -6.21 5.35 11.48
C PHE A 132 -7.74 5.43 11.44
N TYR A 133 -8.38 4.60 10.65
CA TYR A 133 -9.84 4.57 10.57
C TYR A 133 -10.47 3.97 11.82
N PHE A 134 -10.00 2.82 12.28
CA PHE A 134 -10.52 2.12 13.46
C PHE A 134 -9.69 2.47 14.70
N LYS A 135 -10.11 3.48 15.42
CA LYS A 135 -9.34 4.09 16.54
C LYS A 135 -8.94 3.11 17.65
N ASN A 136 -9.74 2.07 17.88
CA ASN A 136 -9.57 1.10 18.97
C ASN A 136 -9.37 -0.35 18.48
N ALA A 137 -9.04 -0.53 17.21
CA ALA A 137 -8.85 -1.86 16.65
C ALA A 137 -7.38 -2.29 16.66
N LYS A 138 -7.17 -3.61 16.75
CA LYS A 138 -5.90 -4.25 16.41
C LYS A 138 -5.95 -4.68 14.95
N ILE A 139 -5.03 -4.17 14.13
CA ILE A 139 -4.94 -4.49 12.72
C ILE A 139 -3.83 -5.53 12.53
N TYR A 140 -4.19 -6.64 11.95
CA TYR A 140 -3.28 -7.70 11.53
C TYR A 140 -3.22 -7.71 10.02
N SER A 141 -2.03 -7.84 9.47
CA SER A 141 -1.79 -7.92 8.02
C SER A 141 -1.08 -9.21 7.69
N ALA A 142 -1.55 -9.90 6.66
CA ALA A 142 -0.90 -11.08 6.12
C ALA A 142 -0.73 -10.93 4.61
N ASP A 143 0.44 -11.31 4.12
CA ASP A 143 0.74 -11.41 2.69
C ASP A 143 1.55 -12.67 2.41
N ILE A 144 1.54 -13.14 1.15
CA ILE A 144 2.18 -14.40 0.73
C ILE A 144 3.47 -14.10 -0.03
#